data_436341c30372ce96b9da7c531ab84c23
#
_entry.id   436341c30372ce96b9da7c531ab84c23
#
_cell.length_a   1.000
_cell.length_b   1.000
_cell.length_c   1.000
_cell.angle_alpha   90.00
_cell.angle_beta   90.00
_cell.angle_gamma   90.00
#
_symmetry.space_group_name_H-M   'P 1'
#
loop_
_entity.id
_entity.type
_entity.pdbx_description
1 polymer ?
#
loop_
_entity_poly.entity_id
_entity_poly.type
_entity_poly.pdbx_seq_one_letter_code
_entity_poly.pdbx_strand_id
1 'polypeptide(L)'
;MITIGGLTGQRYAVLGLGRSGLAVSRALAAGGVEVVVWDDNEQARAKAEEDDLEVQDLHRTDWATIDCLITSPGIPHLYPKPHPIIAAALQAGVILDNDIGLFFQSFAQSGWLDFDQEPKVVAVTGSNGKSTTSALIHHVLKVSGRPTQLAGNIGLGVFDLDPAHDGEVIVLELSSYQTELARSLTPDVAVWTNISADHLDRHGGMGGYVAAKRRLFIEGGPDRAVIGVDEVEGQFLANQLSQARVDDRVIRISALHHHGNGAFWTRGHGLCV
;
A
#
# COMPACT_ATOMS: atom_id res chain seq x y z
N MET A 1 -11.30 -7.97 11.19
CA MET A 1 -10.15 -8.53 10.42
C MET A 1 -10.66 -8.91 9.03
N ILE A 2 -10.00 -8.44 7.98
CA ILE A 2 -10.29 -8.82 6.59
C ILE A 2 -9.70 -10.22 6.34
N THR A 3 -10.52 -11.14 5.85
CA THR A 3 -10.09 -12.50 5.51
C THR A 3 -9.64 -12.55 4.06
N ILE A 4 -8.51 -13.20 3.78
CA ILE A 4 -8.00 -13.39 2.42
C ILE A 4 -8.65 -14.65 1.84
N GLY A 5 -9.46 -14.50 0.78
CA GLY A 5 -10.11 -15.60 0.07
C GLY A 5 -9.39 -15.97 -1.22
N GLY A 6 -9.80 -17.14 -1.82
CA GLY A 6 -9.34 -17.53 -3.17
C GLY A 6 -7.92 -18.10 -3.27
N LEU A 7 -7.23 -18.30 -2.14
CA LEU A 7 -5.86 -18.84 -2.09
C LEU A 7 -5.77 -20.23 -1.42
N THR A 8 -6.89 -20.90 -1.23
CA THR A 8 -6.94 -22.23 -0.59
C THR A 8 -6.08 -23.25 -1.34
N GLY A 9 -5.26 -23.99 -0.60
CA GLY A 9 -4.33 -24.98 -1.15
C GLY A 9 -2.99 -24.40 -1.63
N GLN A 10 -2.77 -23.11 -1.46
CA GLN A 10 -1.45 -22.48 -1.66
C GLN A 10 -0.69 -22.42 -0.34
N ARG A 11 0.64 -22.37 -0.44
CA ARG A 11 1.54 -22.26 0.69
C ARG A 11 2.34 -20.96 0.64
N TYR A 12 2.20 -20.14 1.66
CA TYR A 12 2.82 -18.83 1.75
C TYR A 12 3.87 -18.78 2.86
N ALA A 13 4.98 -18.12 2.59
CA ALA A 13 5.95 -17.76 3.61
C ALA A 13 5.77 -16.28 3.99
N VAL A 14 5.92 -15.93 5.26
CA VAL A 14 5.90 -14.53 5.73
C VAL A 14 7.22 -14.23 6.42
N LEU A 15 7.94 -13.21 5.94
CA LEU A 15 9.19 -12.73 6.48
C LEU A 15 9.01 -11.37 7.16
N GLY A 16 9.34 -11.32 8.45
CA GLY A 16 9.15 -10.16 9.30
C GLY A 16 7.82 -10.19 10.03
N LEU A 17 7.88 -10.37 11.36
CA LEU A 17 6.74 -10.60 12.25
C LEU A 17 6.45 -9.36 13.11
N GLY A 18 6.67 -8.17 12.56
CA GLY A 18 6.13 -6.94 13.11
C GLY A 18 4.60 -6.90 12.99
N ARG A 19 4.01 -5.74 13.31
CA ARG A 19 2.54 -5.56 13.29
C ARG A 19 1.90 -6.06 11.98
N SER A 20 2.38 -5.61 10.83
CA SER A 20 1.83 -6.00 9.51
C SER A 20 2.02 -7.48 9.23
N GLY A 21 3.21 -8.04 9.53
CA GLY A 21 3.50 -9.45 9.28
C GLY A 21 2.62 -10.39 10.09
N LEU A 22 2.42 -10.13 11.37
CA LEU A 22 1.50 -10.92 12.20
C LEU A 22 0.05 -10.79 11.72
N ALA A 23 -0.40 -9.59 11.37
CA ALA A 23 -1.77 -9.36 10.89
C ALA A 23 -2.03 -10.12 9.57
N VAL A 24 -1.12 -10.04 8.59
CA VAL A 24 -1.26 -10.74 7.32
C VAL A 24 -1.18 -12.26 7.49
N SER A 25 -0.32 -12.76 8.38
CA SER A 25 -0.21 -14.21 8.65
C SER A 25 -1.51 -14.78 9.20
N ARG A 26 -2.13 -14.09 10.17
CA ARG A 26 -3.43 -14.48 10.70
C ARG A 26 -4.54 -14.43 9.64
N ALA A 27 -4.54 -13.40 8.78
CA ALA A 27 -5.54 -13.25 7.72
C ALA A 27 -5.41 -14.35 6.65
N LEU A 28 -4.20 -14.73 6.27
CA LEU A 28 -3.90 -15.85 5.38
C LEU A 28 -4.36 -17.18 5.98
N ALA A 29 -3.97 -17.47 7.23
CA ALA A 29 -4.37 -18.67 7.93
C ALA A 29 -5.90 -18.78 8.07
N ALA A 30 -6.57 -17.69 8.43
CA ALA A 30 -8.04 -17.63 8.50
C ALA A 30 -8.71 -17.86 7.13
N GLY A 31 -8.02 -17.54 6.03
CA GLY A 31 -8.45 -17.83 4.66
C GLY A 31 -8.15 -19.25 4.16
N GLY A 32 -7.60 -20.11 5.02
CA GLY A 32 -7.27 -21.50 4.68
C GLY A 32 -6.01 -21.68 3.84
N VAL A 33 -5.10 -20.70 3.89
CA VAL A 33 -3.76 -20.77 3.29
C VAL A 33 -2.83 -21.46 4.27
N GLU A 34 -1.94 -22.34 3.78
CA GLU A 34 -0.85 -22.88 4.57
C GLU A 34 0.23 -21.81 4.74
N VAL A 35 0.48 -21.35 5.97
CA VAL A 35 1.36 -20.23 6.26
C VAL A 35 2.52 -20.65 7.13
N VAL A 36 3.74 -20.42 6.67
CA VAL A 36 4.95 -20.53 7.45
C VAL A 36 5.55 -19.15 7.69
N VAL A 37 6.02 -18.87 8.89
CA VAL A 37 6.46 -17.52 9.27
C VAL A 37 7.88 -17.51 9.79
N TRP A 38 8.59 -16.38 9.58
CA TRP A 38 9.95 -16.19 10.08
C TRP A 38 10.25 -14.72 10.37
N ASP A 39 11.03 -14.53 11.42
CA ASP A 39 11.71 -13.27 11.75
C ASP A 39 13.08 -13.59 12.33
N ASP A 40 14.09 -12.76 12.06
CA ASP A 40 15.42 -12.94 12.65
C ASP A 40 15.41 -12.68 14.17
N ASN A 41 14.43 -11.92 14.66
CA ASN A 41 14.23 -11.67 16.08
C ASN A 41 13.49 -12.84 16.74
N GLU A 42 14.15 -13.48 17.72
CA GLU A 42 13.60 -14.61 18.47
C GLU A 42 12.31 -14.27 19.23
N GLN A 43 12.20 -13.06 19.79
CA GLN A 43 10.99 -12.64 20.51
C GLN A 43 9.79 -12.50 19.56
N ALA A 44 10.02 -12.07 18.33
CA ALA A 44 8.98 -11.99 17.31
C ALA A 44 8.48 -13.39 16.91
N ARG A 45 9.39 -14.36 16.82
CA ARG A 45 9.02 -15.77 16.56
C ARG A 45 8.23 -16.38 17.70
N ALA A 46 8.68 -16.18 18.96
CA ALA A 46 7.96 -16.67 20.14
C ALA A 46 6.51 -16.12 20.18
N LYS A 47 6.33 -14.85 19.85
CA LYS A 47 4.99 -14.26 19.78
C LYS A 47 4.13 -14.85 18.65
N ALA A 48 4.73 -15.22 17.53
CA ALA A 48 4.01 -15.89 16.45
C ALA A 48 3.58 -17.31 16.84
N GLU A 49 4.39 -18.05 17.61
CA GLU A 49 4.03 -19.34 18.18
C GLU A 49 2.87 -19.22 19.19
N GLU A 50 2.82 -18.14 20.00
CA GLU A 50 1.68 -17.85 20.88
C GLU A 50 0.37 -17.58 20.11
N ASP A 51 0.48 -17.14 18.86
CA ASP A 51 -0.64 -16.93 17.94
C ASP A 51 -0.97 -18.17 17.08
N ASP A 52 -0.46 -19.37 17.45
CA ASP A 52 -0.61 -20.64 16.73
C ASP A 52 -0.12 -20.60 15.26
N LEU A 53 0.85 -19.74 14.94
CA LEU A 53 1.47 -19.67 13.62
C LEU A 53 2.66 -20.64 13.53
N GLU A 54 2.79 -21.32 12.37
CA GLU A 54 3.91 -22.24 12.13
C GLU A 54 5.20 -21.48 11.87
N VAL A 55 6.11 -21.45 12.87
CA VAL A 55 7.44 -20.85 12.73
C VAL A 55 8.38 -21.85 12.07
N GLN A 56 8.89 -21.52 10.90
CA GLN A 56 9.81 -22.32 10.11
C GLN A 56 11.05 -21.49 9.71
N ASP A 57 12.26 -22.05 9.88
CA ASP A 57 13.50 -21.41 9.46
C ASP A 57 13.55 -21.25 7.92
N LEU A 58 13.24 -20.05 7.43
CA LEU A 58 13.23 -19.74 6.00
C LEU A 58 14.62 -19.72 5.35
N HIS A 59 15.72 -19.77 6.11
CA HIS A 59 17.06 -19.97 5.54
C HIS A 59 17.27 -21.40 5.03
N ARG A 60 16.45 -22.36 5.47
CA ARG A 60 16.54 -23.78 5.14
C ARG A 60 15.30 -24.30 4.40
N THR A 61 14.41 -23.42 4.02
CA THR A 61 13.15 -23.77 3.34
C THR A 61 13.42 -24.29 1.93
N ASP A 62 12.70 -25.33 1.54
CA ASP A 62 12.58 -25.72 0.13
C ASP A 62 11.62 -24.76 -0.57
N TRP A 63 12.17 -23.80 -1.26
CA TRP A 63 11.43 -22.74 -1.97
C TRP A 63 10.53 -23.27 -3.08
N ALA A 64 10.76 -24.49 -3.58
CA ALA A 64 9.85 -25.11 -4.56
C ALA A 64 8.47 -25.44 -3.99
N THR A 65 8.33 -25.43 -2.66
CA THR A 65 7.05 -25.69 -1.96
C THR A 65 6.31 -24.41 -1.59
N ILE A 66 6.87 -23.23 -1.89
CA ILE A 66 6.31 -21.92 -1.50
C ILE A 66 5.81 -21.19 -2.76
N ASP A 67 4.54 -20.84 -2.78
CA ASP A 67 3.92 -20.10 -3.89
C ASP A 67 4.24 -18.60 -3.84
N CYS A 68 4.29 -18.03 -2.63
CA CYS A 68 4.53 -16.60 -2.45
C CYS A 68 5.28 -16.31 -1.13
N LEU A 69 6.21 -15.37 -1.18
CA LEU A 69 6.85 -14.79 0.00
C LEU A 69 6.28 -13.40 0.25
N ILE A 70 5.59 -13.24 1.38
CA ILE A 70 5.16 -11.95 1.89
C ILE A 70 6.26 -11.39 2.77
N THR A 71 6.68 -10.15 2.52
CA THR A 71 7.71 -9.52 3.34
C THR A 71 7.29 -8.17 3.90
N SER A 72 7.71 -7.91 5.14
CA SER A 72 7.51 -6.61 5.77
C SER A 72 8.26 -5.51 5.00
N PRO A 73 7.66 -4.32 4.80
CA PRO A 73 8.26 -3.23 4.00
C PRO A 73 9.64 -2.76 4.52
N GLY A 74 9.92 -2.94 5.81
CA GLY A 74 11.20 -2.60 6.42
C GLY A 74 12.37 -3.47 5.96
N ILE A 75 12.12 -4.68 5.47
CA ILE A 75 13.15 -5.63 5.06
C ILE A 75 13.63 -5.31 3.64
N PRO A 76 14.95 -5.13 3.40
CA PRO A 76 15.48 -4.82 2.09
C PRO A 76 15.23 -5.95 1.08
N HIS A 77 14.56 -5.66 -0.04
CA HIS A 77 14.34 -6.64 -1.09
C HIS A 77 15.27 -6.46 -2.31
N LEU A 78 15.83 -5.27 -2.51
CA LEU A 78 16.82 -4.96 -3.56
C LEU A 78 18.00 -4.19 -2.99
N TYR A 79 17.77 -3.00 -2.44
CA TYR A 79 18.81 -2.08 -2.02
C TYR A 79 18.82 -1.89 -0.48
N PRO A 80 20.02 -1.58 0.09
CA PRO A 80 21.34 -1.58 -0.56
C PRO A 80 21.83 -2.99 -0.91
N LYS A 81 21.25 -4.02 -0.28
CA LYS A 81 21.48 -5.44 -0.51
C LYS A 81 20.24 -6.21 -0.07
N PRO A 82 19.74 -7.14 -0.89
CA PRO A 82 18.59 -7.94 -0.51
C PRO A 82 18.88 -8.80 0.73
N HIS A 83 17.85 -8.98 1.56
CA HIS A 83 17.89 -9.93 2.66
C HIS A 83 18.20 -11.36 2.13
N PRO A 84 19.02 -12.18 2.78
CA PRO A 84 19.40 -13.51 2.26
C PRO A 84 18.20 -14.40 1.91
N ILE A 85 17.16 -14.40 2.74
CA ILE A 85 15.91 -15.15 2.52
C ILE A 85 15.22 -14.65 1.23
N ILE A 86 15.09 -13.33 1.06
CA ILE A 86 14.49 -12.75 -0.14
C ILE A 86 15.31 -13.10 -1.40
N ALA A 87 16.64 -13.02 -1.30
CA ALA A 87 17.51 -13.38 -2.42
C ALA A 87 17.34 -14.86 -2.81
N ALA A 88 17.22 -15.77 -1.84
CA ALA A 88 17.01 -17.20 -2.09
C ALA A 88 15.64 -17.46 -2.73
N ALA A 89 14.57 -16.83 -2.22
CA ALA A 89 13.22 -16.93 -2.78
C ALA A 89 13.17 -16.44 -4.25
N LEU A 90 13.76 -15.28 -4.53
CA LEU A 90 13.83 -14.73 -5.90
C LEU A 90 14.64 -15.62 -6.86
N GLN A 91 15.76 -16.22 -6.40
CA GLN A 91 16.53 -17.17 -7.20
C GLN A 91 15.74 -18.44 -7.53
N ALA A 92 14.84 -18.85 -6.64
CA ALA A 92 13.94 -19.98 -6.87
C ALA A 92 12.71 -19.62 -7.72
N GLY A 93 12.52 -18.35 -8.08
CA GLY A 93 11.39 -17.88 -8.87
C GLY A 93 10.10 -17.69 -8.05
N VAL A 94 10.20 -17.66 -6.72
CA VAL A 94 9.05 -17.44 -5.83
C VAL A 94 8.53 -16.00 -5.98
N ILE A 95 7.23 -15.86 -6.02
CA ILE A 95 6.54 -14.56 -6.06
C ILE A 95 6.82 -13.80 -4.77
N LEU A 96 7.17 -12.52 -4.89
CA LEU A 96 7.36 -11.62 -3.76
C LEU A 96 6.23 -10.60 -3.73
N ASP A 97 5.60 -10.41 -2.55
CA ASP A 97 4.54 -9.44 -2.33
C ASP A 97 4.59 -8.90 -0.89
N ASN A 98 3.66 -8.04 -0.53
CA ASN A 98 3.48 -7.52 0.83
C ASN A 98 2.00 -7.47 1.24
N ASP A 99 1.75 -7.00 2.46
CA ASP A 99 0.41 -6.84 3.02
C ASP A 99 -0.49 -5.94 2.15
N ILE A 100 0.05 -4.88 1.56
CA ILE A 100 -0.70 -3.94 0.71
C ILE A 100 -1.14 -4.60 -0.60
N GLY A 101 -0.24 -5.36 -1.25
CA GLY A 101 -0.58 -6.08 -2.48
C GLY A 101 -1.68 -7.11 -2.25
N LEU A 102 -1.58 -7.89 -1.17
CA LEU A 102 -2.62 -8.85 -0.79
C LEU A 102 -3.93 -8.17 -0.39
N PHE A 103 -3.87 -7.01 0.28
CA PHE A 103 -5.08 -6.24 0.61
C PHE A 103 -5.83 -5.83 -0.65
N PHE A 104 -5.16 -5.20 -1.62
CA PHE A 104 -5.81 -4.80 -2.87
C PHE A 104 -6.33 -5.99 -3.67
N GLN A 105 -5.58 -7.09 -3.72
CA GLN A 105 -6.05 -8.31 -4.36
C GLN A 105 -7.32 -8.85 -3.70
N SER A 106 -7.32 -8.97 -2.37
CA SER A 106 -8.47 -9.46 -1.60
C SER A 106 -9.66 -8.52 -1.71
N PHE A 107 -9.44 -7.20 -1.63
CA PHE A 107 -10.48 -6.19 -1.73
C PHE A 107 -11.15 -6.19 -3.12
N ALA A 108 -10.37 -6.32 -4.19
CA ALA A 108 -10.89 -6.43 -5.56
C ALA A 108 -11.67 -7.73 -5.83
N GLN A 109 -11.37 -8.81 -5.09
CA GLN A 109 -12.07 -10.09 -5.19
C GLN A 109 -13.31 -10.17 -4.28
N SER A 110 -13.47 -9.23 -3.35
CA SER A 110 -14.64 -9.15 -2.50
C SER A 110 -15.87 -8.86 -3.37
N GLY A 111 -16.86 -9.72 -3.31
CA GLY A 111 -18.13 -9.48 -4.00
C GLY A 111 -18.97 -8.48 -3.18
N TRP A 112 -19.13 -7.27 -3.67
CA TRP A 112 -19.95 -6.24 -3.03
C TRP A 112 -21.43 -6.29 -3.45
N LEU A 113 -21.90 -7.48 -3.90
CA LEU A 113 -23.25 -7.66 -4.47
C LEU A 113 -24.39 -7.32 -3.50
N ASP A 114 -24.15 -7.43 -2.20
CA ASP A 114 -25.12 -7.13 -1.15
C ASP A 114 -25.07 -5.65 -0.66
N PHE A 115 -24.21 -4.84 -1.30
CA PHE A 115 -23.99 -3.44 -0.93
C PHE A 115 -24.72 -2.52 -1.92
N ASP A 116 -25.40 -1.49 -1.44
CA ASP A 116 -26.01 -0.44 -2.27
C ASP A 116 -24.92 0.46 -2.90
N GLN A 117 -23.82 0.66 -2.17
CA GLN A 117 -22.64 1.41 -2.60
C GLN A 117 -21.36 0.61 -2.27
N GLU A 118 -20.59 0.29 -3.29
CA GLU A 118 -19.31 -0.38 -3.11
C GLU A 118 -18.36 0.45 -2.25
N PRO A 119 -17.65 -0.16 -1.31
CA PRO A 119 -16.58 0.52 -0.56
C PRO A 119 -15.48 1.03 -1.50
N LYS A 120 -14.88 2.17 -1.13
CA LYS A 120 -13.86 2.83 -1.93
C LYS A 120 -12.55 2.96 -1.17
N VAL A 121 -11.43 2.95 -1.91
CA VAL A 121 -10.09 3.10 -1.34
C VAL A 121 -9.46 4.41 -1.81
N VAL A 122 -9.10 5.26 -0.85
CA VAL A 122 -8.28 6.46 -1.05
C VAL A 122 -6.87 6.17 -0.57
N ALA A 123 -5.88 6.16 -1.46
CA ALA A 123 -4.49 5.90 -1.11
C ALA A 123 -3.64 7.18 -1.21
N VAL A 124 -2.92 7.50 -0.14
CA VAL A 124 -2.11 8.72 -0.02
C VAL A 124 -0.63 8.35 0.03
N THR A 125 0.17 8.92 -0.87
CA THR A 125 1.63 8.79 -0.89
C THR A 125 2.32 10.13 -1.10
N GLY A 126 3.64 10.16 -0.99
CA GLY A 126 4.50 11.32 -1.12
C GLY A 126 5.67 11.26 -0.15
N SER A 127 6.52 12.29 -0.12
CA SER A 127 7.61 12.37 0.87
C SER A 127 7.10 12.92 2.19
N ASN A 128 6.47 14.08 2.18
CA ASN A 128 5.99 14.77 3.37
C ASN A 128 4.48 14.98 3.36
N GLY A 129 3.88 15.11 4.54
CA GLY A 129 2.47 15.44 4.70
C GLY A 129 1.49 14.27 4.49
N LYS A 130 1.95 13.06 4.19
CA LYS A 130 1.09 11.87 4.04
C LYS A 130 0.15 11.67 5.22
N SER A 131 0.71 11.57 6.43
CA SER A 131 -0.05 11.30 7.66
C SER A 131 -1.07 12.38 7.95
N THR A 132 -0.70 13.64 7.77
CA THR A 132 -1.61 14.78 7.95
C THR A 132 -2.76 14.73 6.93
N THR A 133 -2.43 14.48 5.66
CA THR A 133 -3.42 14.39 4.58
C THR A 133 -4.38 13.21 4.79
N SER A 134 -3.86 12.04 5.10
CA SER A 134 -4.67 10.84 5.36
C SER A 134 -5.59 11.04 6.57
N ALA A 135 -5.06 11.57 7.67
CA ALA A 135 -5.85 11.86 8.85
C ALA A 135 -6.92 12.94 8.60
N LEU A 136 -6.61 13.96 7.79
CA LEU A 136 -7.55 15.00 7.41
C LEU A 136 -8.68 14.44 6.54
N ILE A 137 -8.36 13.64 5.52
CA ILE A 137 -9.37 12.99 4.66
C ILE A 137 -10.29 12.11 5.52
N HIS A 138 -9.72 11.25 6.36
CA HIS A 138 -10.48 10.41 7.28
C HIS A 138 -11.37 11.24 8.21
N HIS A 139 -10.85 12.33 8.78
CA HIS A 139 -11.62 13.22 9.65
C HIS A 139 -12.81 13.86 8.92
N VAL A 140 -12.59 14.39 7.72
CA VAL A 140 -13.64 15.03 6.91
C VAL A 140 -14.72 14.01 6.55
N LEU A 141 -14.37 12.81 6.14
CA LEU A 141 -15.34 11.73 5.87
C LEU A 141 -16.16 11.40 7.12
N LYS A 142 -15.48 11.22 8.25
CA LYS A 142 -16.13 10.91 9.53
C LYS A 142 -17.12 11.99 9.97
N VAL A 143 -16.75 13.27 9.91
CA VAL A 143 -17.65 14.36 10.32
C VAL A 143 -18.78 14.62 9.32
N SER A 144 -18.60 14.18 8.05
CA SER A 144 -19.69 14.19 7.06
C SER A 144 -20.66 13.01 7.20
N GLY A 145 -20.45 12.14 8.20
CA GLY A 145 -21.31 10.97 8.48
C GLY A 145 -21.03 9.76 7.58
N ARG A 146 -19.93 9.77 6.81
CA ARG A 146 -19.59 8.64 5.95
C ARG A 146 -18.78 7.60 6.72
N PRO A 147 -19.12 6.30 6.65
CA PRO A 147 -18.30 5.23 7.22
C PRO A 147 -16.88 5.33 6.68
N THR A 148 -15.87 5.23 7.54
CA THR A 148 -14.47 5.35 7.10
C THR A 148 -13.52 4.72 8.10
N GLN A 149 -12.47 4.09 7.60
CA GLN A 149 -11.36 3.54 8.38
C GLN A 149 -10.02 4.11 7.86
N LEU A 150 -9.01 4.19 8.74
CA LEU A 150 -7.66 4.69 8.42
C LEU A 150 -6.63 3.60 8.69
N ALA A 151 -5.84 3.24 7.69
CA ALA A 151 -4.87 2.16 7.79
C ALA A 151 -3.60 2.39 6.95
N GLY A 152 -2.71 1.41 6.97
CA GLY A 152 -1.46 1.40 6.20
C GLY A 152 -0.25 1.74 7.06
N ASN A 153 0.55 2.72 6.64
CA ASN A 153 1.75 3.14 7.36
C ASN A 153 1.45 3.84 8.70
N ILE A 154 0.25 4.43 8.83
CA ILE A 154 -0.33 4.94 10.08
C ILE A 154 -1.68 4.28 10.35
N GLY A 155 -2.21 4.45 11.55
CA GLY A 155 -3.47 3.83 11.96
C GLY A 155 -3.34 2.33 12.16
N LEU A 156 -4.27 1.57 11.62
CA LEU A 156 -4.30 0.11 11.70
C LEU A 156 -3.45 -0.53 10.60
N GLY A 157 -3.04 -1.78 10.79
CA GLY A 157 -2.60 -2.63 9.69
C GLY A 157 -3.79 -2.90 8.76
N VAL A 158 -3.54 -3.08 7.46
CA VAL A 158 -4.66 -3.27 6.51
C VAL A 158 -5.48 -4.53 6.78
N PHE A 159 -4.88 -5.54 7.40
CA PHE A 159 -5.59 -6.76 7.82
C PHE A 159 -6.16 -6.69 9.24
N ASP A 160 -5.89 -5.62 9.99
CA ASP A 160 -6.54 -5.33 11.29
C ASP A 160 -7.83 -4.50 11.12
N LEU A 161 -8.15 -4.07 9.90
CA LEU A 161 -9.40 -3.36 9.59
C LEU A 161 -10.62 -4.25 9.90
N ASP A 162 -11.69 -3.61 10.29
CA ASP A 162 -13.01 -4.24 10.36
C ASP A 162 -13.52 -4.58 8.94
N PRO A 163 -14.43 -5.54 8.79
CA PRO A 163 -15.12 -5.78 7.53
C PRO A 163 -15.74 -4.47 7.00
N ALA A 164 -15.61 -4.25 5.70
CA ALA A 164 -16.11 -3.02 5.09
C ALA A 164 -17.64 -2.90 5.22
N HIS A 165 -18.11 -1.67 5.40
CA HIS A 165 -19.52 -1.31 5.42
C HIS A 165 -19.97 -0.72 4.08
N ASP A 166 -21.29 -0.73 3.85
CA ASP A 166 -21.89 -0.13 2.66
C ASP A 166 -21.46 1.34 2.48
N GLY A 167 -20.93 1.67 1.30
CA GLY A 167 -20.43 3.00 0.97
C GLY A 167 -19.23 3.50 1.78
N GLU A 168 -18.53 2.62 2.50
CA GLU A 168 -17.37 2.98 3.31
C GLU A 168 -16.21 3.49 2.45
N VAL A 169 -15.42 4.40 3.01
CA VAL A 169 -14.17 4.85 2.41
C VAL A 169 -12.99 4.46 3.29
N ILE A 170 -12.15 3.56 2.80
CA ILE A 170 -10.91 3.17 3.45
C ILE A 170 -9.81 4.14 3.01
N VAL A 171 -9.19 4.82 3.97
CA VAL A 171 -8.07 5.75 3.71
C VAL A 171 -6.76 5.05 4.06
N LEU A 172 -5.89 4.89 3.07
CA LEU A 172 -4.58 4.25 3.23
C LEU A 172 -3.45 5.26 3.12
N GLU A 173 -2.59 5.32 4.14
CA GLU A 173 -1.27 5.95 3.98
C GLU A 173 -0.28 4.91 3.47
N LEU A 174 0.37 5.18 2.34
CA LEU A 174 1.32 4.26 1.72
C LEU A 174 2.73 4.86 1.62
N SER A 175 3.71 4.14 2.16
CA SER A 175 5.13 4.44 1.99
C SER A 175 5.64 3.97 0.62
N SER A 176 6.82 4.47 0.22
CA SER A 176 7.49 3.98 -1.00
C SER A 176 7.87 2.50 -0.92
N TYR A 177 8.22 2.00 0.24
CA TYR A 177 8.53 0.58 0.45
C TYR A 177 7.31 -0.32 0.21
N GLN A 178 6.13 0.13 0.65
CA GLN A 178 4.89 -0.60 0.44
C GLN A 178 4.48 -0.59 -1.03
N THR A 179 4.51 0.58 -1.68
CA THR A 179 4.13 0.68 -3.10
C THR A 179 5.13 0.00 -4.03
N GLU A 180 6.43 -0.02 -3.70
CA GLU A 180 7.45 -0.67 -4.52
C GLU A 180 7.25 -2.19 -4.61
N LEU A 181 6.85 -2.80 -3.51
CA LEU A 181 6.76 -4.25 -3.39
C LEU A 181 5.38 -4.82 -3.72
N ALA A 182 4.32 -4.05 -3.48
CA ALA A 182 2.94 -4.48 -3.72
C ALA A 182 2.72 -4.91 -5.18
N ARG A 183 2.18 -6.11 -5.38
CA ARG A 183 1.87 -6.63 -6.74
C ARG A 183 0.54 -6.12 -7.27
N SER A 184 -0.39 -5.82 -6.40
CA SER A 184 -1.67 -5.20 -6.75
C SER A 184 -1.78 -3.84 -6.09
N LEU A 185 -2.18 -2.84 -6.87
CA LEU A 185 -2.44 -1.49 -6.40
C LEU A 185 -3.66 -0.98 -7.18
N THR A 186 -4.83 -1.00 -6.59
CA THR A 186 -6.09 -0.62 -7.27
C THR A 186 -6.91 0.36 -6.42
N PRO A 187 -6.36 1.53 -6.07
CA PRO A 187 -7.13 2.54 -5.36
C PRO A 187 -8.14 3.21 -6.29
N ASP A 188 -9.30 3.60 -5.77
CA ASP A 188 -10.27 4.45 -6.49
C ASP A 188 -9.76 5.89 -6.62
N VAL A 189 -9.13 6.39 -5.54
CA VAL A 189 -8.51 7.71 -5.53
C VAL A 189 -7.07 7.59 -5.06
N ALA A 190 -6.13 8.13 -5.82
CA ALA A 190 -4.73 8.23 -5.43
C ALA A 190 -4.30 9.68 -5.20
N VAL A 191 -3.59 9.94 -4.11
CA VAL A 191 -3.11 11.27 -3.73
C VAL A 191 -1.59 11.26 -3.66
N TRP A 192 -0.96 12.15 -4.44
CA TRP A 192 0.46 12.46 -4.38
C TRP A 192 0.64 13.82 -3.71
N THR A 193 1.21 13.85 -2.52
CA THR A 193 1.37 15.11 -1.79
C THR A 193 2.51 15.96 -2.35
N ASN A 194 3.71 15.42 -2.36
CA ASN A 194 4.96 16.05 -2.83
C ASN A 194 6.08 15.02 -2.93
N ILE A 195 7.24 15.44 -3.44
CA ILE A 195 8.44 14.61 -3.49
C ILE A 195 9.67 15.41 -3.08
N SER A 196 10.48 14.83 -2.21
CA SER A 196 11.81 15.31 -1.84
C SER A 196 12.71 14.13 -1.56
N ALA A 197 14.02 14.32 -1.62
CA ALA A 197 14.98 13.25 -1.41
C ALA A 197 14.81 12.63 -0.01
N ASP A 198 14.48 11.33 0.01
CA ASP A 198 14.31 10.52 1.20
C ASP A 198 14.56 9.05 0.85
N HIS A 199 15.09 8.26 1.77
CA HIS A 199 15.29 6.82 1.63
C HIS A 199 16.00 6.38 0.33
N LEU A 200 16.89 7.21 -0.23
CA LEU A 200 17.52 6.98 -1.54
C LEU A 200 18.39 5.72 -1.57
N ASP A 201 19.00 5.37 -0.45
CA ASP A 201 19.78 4.15 -0.25
C ASP A 201 18.94 2.86 -0.45
N ARG A 202 17.64 2.92 -0.11
CA ARG A 202 16.72 1.79 -0.20
C ARG A 202 16.07 1.62 -1.58
N HIS A 203 16.15 2.66 -2.43
CA HIS A 203 15.55 2.68 -3.78
C HIS A 203 16.58 2.78 -4.90
N GLY A 204 17.90 2.71 -4.58
CA GLY A 204 18.96 2.90 -5.58
C GLY A 204 19.01 4.32 -6.16
N GLY A 205 18.53 5.32 -5.41
CA GLY A 205 18.54 6.74 -5.77
C GLY A 205 17.15 7.34 -6.00
N MET A 206 17.13 8.63 -6.39
CA MET A 206 15.89 9.40 -6.57
C MET A 206 14.97 8.79 -7.63
N GLY A 207 15.53 8.26 -8.73
CA GLY A 207 14.75 7.64 -9.80
C GLY A 207 13.93 6.44 -9.31
N GLY A 208 14.54 5.53 -8.55
CA GLY A 208 13.84 4.39 -7.94
C GLY A 208 12.81 4.82 -6.92
N TYR A 209 13.12 5.83 -6.10
CA TYR A 209 12.18 6.36 -5.10
C TYR A 209 10.92 6.95 -5.74
N VAL A 210 11.08 7.75 -6.79
CA VAL A 210 9.96 8.30 -7.58
C VAL A 210 9.19 7.18 -8.27
N ALA A 211 9.90 6.23 -8.90
CA ALA A 211 9.29 5.09 -9.58
C ALA A 211 8.41 4.26 -8.63
N ALA A 212 8.89 3.96 -7.43
CA ALA A 212 8.15 3.21 -6.41
C ALA A 212 6.78 3.87 -6.09
N LYS A 213 6.77 5.19 -5.87
CA LYS A 213 5.52 5.91 -5.56
C LYS A 213 4.59 6.06 -6.78
N ARG A 214 5.17 6.23 -7.98
CA ARG A 214 4.41 6.37 -9.23
C ARG A 214 3.58 5.14 -9.58
N ARG A 215 3.98 3.94 -9.13
CA ARG A 215 3.24 2.70 -9.34
C ARG A 215 1.78 2.82 -8.93
N LEU A 216 1.49 3.50 -7.81
CA LEU A 216 0.14 3.74 -7.32
C LEU A 216 -0.78 4.42 -8.35
N PHE A 217 -0.22 5.19 -9.27
CA PHE A 217 -0.96 5.95 -10.29
C PHE A 217 -0.95 5.28 -11.67
N ILE A 218 0.17 4.69 -12.05
CA ILE A 218 0.36 4.14 -13.40
C ILE A 218 -0.15 2.69 -13.47
N GLU A 219 0.21 1.87 -12.50
CA GLU A 219 -0.26 0.49 -12.39
C GLU A 219 -1.63 0.44 -11.70
N GLY A 220 -1.84 1.26 -10.67
CA GLY A 220 -3.08 1.35 -9.92
C GLY A 220 -4.27 1.87 -10.71
N GLY A 221 -4.03 2.75 -11.67
CA GLY A 221 -5.04 3.28 -12.58
C GLY A 221 -6.25 3.93 -11.90
N PRO A 222 -6.09 4.77 -10.88
CA PRO A 222 -7.19 5.29 -10.06
C PRO A 222 -8.23 6.06 -10.90
N ASP A 223 -9.48 6.06 -10.48
CA ASP A 223 -10.55 6.86 -11.10
C ASP A 223 -10.26 8.37 -10.95
N ARG A 224 -9.61 8.76 -9.84
CA ARG A 224 -9.16 10.13 -9.59
C ARG A 224 -7.72 10.14 -9.08
N ALA A 225 -6.89 10.97 -9.68
CA ALA A 225 -5.51 11.21 -9.28
C ALA A 225 -5.37 12.68 -8.83
N VAL A 226 -5.14 12.88 -7.53
CA VAL A 226 -4.92 14.20 -6.92
C VAL A 226 -3.42 14.39 -6.76
N ILE A 227 -2.83 15.35 -7.46
CA ILE A 227 -1.37 15.45 -7.58
C ILE A 227 -0.88 16.85 -7.22
N GLY A 228 -0.02 16.93 -6.20
CA GLY A 228 0.80 18.10 -5.91
C GLY A 228 1.77 18.35 -7.07
N VAL A 229 1.72 19.55 -7.66
CA VAL A 229 2.46 19.89 -8.88
C VAL A 229 3.46 21.02 -8.67
N ASP A 230 3.85 21.29 -7.44
CA ASP A 230 4.86 22.30 -7.14
C ASP A 230 6.28 21.81 -7.50
N GLU A 231 6.53 20.50 -7.50
CA GLU A 231 7.77 19.87 -7.93
C GLU A 231 7.67 19.29 -9.35
N VAL A 232 8.83 19.17 -10.03
CA VAL A 232 8.93 18.70 -11.43
C VAL A 232 8.38 17.27 -11.59
N GLU A 233 8.58 16.40 -10.63
CA GLU A 233 8.14 15.01 -10.66
C GLU A 233 6.60 14.93 -10.59
N GLY A 234 5.96 15.75 -9.78
CA GLY A 234 4.51 15.86 -9.71
C GLY A 234 3.92 16.41 -11.00
N GLN A 235 4.53 17.46 -11.58
CA GLN A 235 4.14 18.00 -12.90
C GLN A 235 4.26 16.93 -13.99
N PHE A 236 5.38 16.20 -14.00
CA PHE A 236 5.61 15.14 -14.99
C PHE A 236 4.55 14.03 -14.87
N LEU A 237 4.27 13.56 -13.65
CA LEU A 237 3.25 12.54 -13.39
C LEU A 237 1.87 13.01 -13.84
N ALA A 238 1.46 14.23 -13.46
CA ALA A 238 0.18 14.81 -13.83
C ALA A 238 0.03 14.94 -15.36
N ASN A 239 1.08 15.38 -16.05
CA ASN A 239 1.08 15.49 -17.51
C ASN A 239 1.00 14.12 -18.18
N GLN A 240 1.75 13.13 -17.70
CA GLN A 240 1.72 11.77 -18.24
C GLN A 240 0.32 11.15 -18.13
N LEU A 241 -0.33 11.29 -16.98
CA LEU A 241 -1.68 10.74 -16.76
C LEU A 241 -2.74 11.48 -17.61
N SER A 242 -2.62 12.80 -17.78
CA SER A 242 -3.54 13.59 -18.61
C SER A 242 -3.40 13.27 -20.09
N GLN A 243 -2.22 12.86 -20.57
CA GLN A 243 -1.99 12.45 -21.96
C GLN A 243 -2.49 11.04 -22.26
N ALA A 244 -2.46 10.16 -21.26
CA ALA A 244 -2.86 8.76 -21.43
C ALA A 244 -4.37 8.58 -21.62
N ARG A 245 -5.19 9.51 -21.12
CA ARG A 245 -6.65 9.55 -21.28
C ARG A 245 -7.13 10.99 -21.35
N VAL A 246 -8.13 11.25 -22.18
CA VAL A 246 -8.78 12.57 -22.37
C VAL A 246 -9.88 12.77 -21.32
N ASP A 247 -9.68 12.37 -20.09
CA ASP A 247 -10.64 12.50 -19.01
C ASP A 247 -10.12 13.42 -17.88
N ASP A 248 -11.03 14.07 -17.17
CA ASP A 248 -10.76 14.98 -16.05
C ASP A 248 -10.34 14.26 -14.76
N ARG A 249 -9.72 13.09 -14.86
CA ARG A 249 -9.36 12.30 -13.68
C ARG A 249 -8.20 12.90 -12.87
N VAL A 250 -7.40 13.79 -13.48
CA VAL A 250 -6.24 14.40 -12.83
C VAL A 250 -6.62 15.74 -12.23
N ILE A 251 -6.53 15.84 -10.91
CA ILE A 251 -6.74 17.07 -10.15
C ILE A 251 -5.37 17.57 -9.69
N ARG A 252 -4.94 18.72 -10.19
CA ARG A 252 -3.66 19.35 -9.80
C ARG A 252 -3.86 20.19 -8.55
N ILE A 253 -2.96 20.04 -7.59
CA ILE A 253 -2.91 20.85 -6.37
C ILE A 253 -1.60 21.62 -6.35
N SER A 254 -1.65 22.92 -6.11
CA SER A 254 -0.48 23.78 -5.98
C SER A 254 -0.64 24.79 -4.84
N ALA A 255 0.45 25.03 -4.12
CA ALA A 255 0.57 26.15 -3.18
C ALA A 255 1.26 27.36 -3.81
N LEU A 256 1.84 27.22 -5.01
CA LEU A 256 2.68 28.24 -5.65
C LEU A 256 2.05 28.82 -6.92
N HIS A 257 1.30 28.02 -7.69
CA HIS A 257 0.85 28.38 -9.02
C HIS A 257 -0.64 28.07 -9.25
N HIS A 258 -1.27 28.91 -10.06
CA HIS A 258 -2.63 28.66 -10.55
C HIS A 258 -2.62 27.62 -11.68
N HIS A 259 -3.53 26.65 -11.59
CA HIS A 259 -3.80 25.66 -12.62
C HIS A 259 -5.28 25.70 -12.99
N GLY A 260 -5.60 25.72 -14.29
CA GLY A 260 -6.97 25.90 -14.80
C GLY A 260 -7.97 24.85 -14.33
N ASN A 261 -7.50 23.60 -14.07
CA ASN A 261 -8.32 22.52 -13.51
C ASN A 261 -7.62 21.99 -12.25
N GLY A 262 -7.94 22.54 -11.09
CA GLY A 262 -7.33 22.11 -9.85
C GLY A 262 -7.56 23.07 -8.71
N ALA A 263 -7.06 22.71 -7.52
CA ALA A 263 -7.11 23.53 -6.33
C ALA A 263 -5.74 24.17 -6.06
N PHE A 264 -5.73 25.45 -5.71
CA PHE A 264 -4.50 26.15 -5.37
C PHE A 264 -4.73 27.17 -4.25
N TRP A 265 -3.66 27.45 -3.53
CA TRP A 265 -3.64 28.48 -2.49
C TRP A 265 -2.85 29.68 -2.94
N THR A 266 -3.40 30.88 -2.80
CA THR A 266 -2.67 32.13 -3.01
C THR A 266 -2.63 32.96 -1.74
N ARG A 267 -1.48 33.61 -1.49
CA ARG A 267 -1.31 34.52 -0.38
C ARG A 267 -2.28 35.70 -0.54
N GLY A 268 -3.24 35.84 0.36
CA GLY A 268 -4.23 36.93 0.34
C GLY A 268 -5.58 36.58 -0.28
N HIS A 269 -5.72 35.46 -0.98
CA HIS A 269 -6.99 35.04 -1.61
C HIS A 269 -7.55 33.71 -1.03
N GLY A 270 -6.75 32.99 -0.25
CA GLY A 270 -7.14 31.71 0.31
C GLY A 270 -7.18 30.58 -0.73
N LEU A 271 -7.96 29.54 -0.45
CA LEU A 271 -8.13 28.39 -1.34
C LEU A 271 -9.06 28.72 -2.50
N CYS A 272 -8.59 28.47 -3.71
CA CYS A 272 -9.37 28.54 -4.95
C CYS A 272 -9.50 27.12 -5.56
N VAL A 273 -10.65 26.80 -6.10
CA VAL A 273 -10.96 25.49 -6.71
C VAL A 273 -11.48 25.70 -8.12
#